data_82794e6d2f9b33e3ee92f092c5f5ec4d
#
_entry.id   82794e6d2f9b33e3ee92f092c5f5ec4d
#
_cell.length_a   1.000
_cell.length_b   1.000
_cell.length_c   1.000
_cell.angle_alpha   90.00
_cell.angle_beta   90.00
_cell.angle_gamma   90.00
#
_symmetry.space_group_name_H-M   'P 1'
#
loop_
_entity.id
_entity.type
_entity.pdbx_description
1 polymer ?
#
loop_
_entity_poly.entity_id
_entity_poly.type
_entity_poly.pdbx_seq_one_letter_code
_entity_poly.pdbx_strand_id
1 'polypeptide(L)'
;MLTALLLSGCMGNNLGEVRATEPLQTGTFQKPYEQLAACTKQRIETDSWIFGQPIVQSSQDTNRPLIRVYAIYSRSTLFEVTFQPTHSAMTTVEYRRGYDGHGTQDQTWAIIEYCSRQAAPPTPGADRRP
;
A
#
# COMPACT_ATOMS: atom_id res chain seq x y z
N MET A 1 31.52 -15.42 -24.39
CA MET A 1 30.15 -15.36 -24.89
C MET A 1 29.21 -15.44 -23.71
N LEU A 2 28.78 -14.31 -23.30
CA LEU A 2 27.85 -14.24 -22.24
C LEU A 2 26.46 -14.29 -22.81
N THR A 3 25.84 -15.42 -22.75
CA THR A 3 24.44 -15.50 -22.98
C THR A 3 23.79 -15.00 -21.72
N ALA A 4 23.42 -13.75 -21.72
CA ALA A 4 22.55 -13.27 -20.69
C ALA A 4 21.27 -14.09 -20.80
N LEU A 5 21.17 -15.08 -19.99
CA LEU A 5 19.92 -15.72 -19.72
C LEU A 5 19.03 -14.68 -19.08
N LEU A 6 18.36 -13.99 -19.94
CA LEU A 6 17.20 -13.26 -19.54
C LEU A 6 16.16 -14.26 -19.12
N LEU A 7 16.34 -14.79 -17.97
CA LEU A 7 15.23 -15.35 -17.25
C LEU A 7 14.41 -14.18 -16.80
N SER A 8 13.85 -13.52 -17.76
CA SER A 8 12.74 -12.67 -17.47
C SER A 8 11.70 -13.59 -16.87
N GLY A 9 11.55 -13.51 -15.58
CA GLY A 9 10.51 -14.23 -14.91
C GLY A 9 9.18 -13.73 -15.44
N CYS A 10 8.68 -14.40 -16.41
CA CYS A 10 7.36 -14.14 -16.96
C CYS A 10 6.27 -14.61 -16.01
N MET A 11 6.58 -14.83 -14.77
CA MET A 11 5.76 -15.61 -13.87
C MET A 11 4.97 -14.77 -12.88
N GLY A 12 4.49 -13.63 -13.28
CA GLY A 12 3.83 -12.73 -12.37
C GLY A 12 4.86 -12.03 -11.49
N ASN A 13 4.46 -10.95 -10.87
CA ASN A 13 5.38 -10.13 -10.08
C ASN A 13 5.36 -10.57 -8.64
N ASN A 14 6.51 -10.96 -8.12
CA ASN A 14 6.65 -11.16 -6.69
C ASN A 14 6.96 -9.83 -6.00
N LEU A 15 6.87 -9.84 -4.68
CA LEU A 15 7.02 -8.63 -3.89
C LEU A 15 8.39 -7.96 -4.06
N GLY A 16 9.45 -8.77 -4.18
CA GLY A 16 10.80 -8.24 -4.39
C GLY A 16 10.93 -7.50 -5.71
N GLU A 17 10.33 -8.03 -6.76
CA GLU A 17 10.34 -7.37 -8.07
C GLU A 17 9.56 -6.07 -8.02
N VAL A 18 8.41 -6.06 -7.36
CA VAL A 18 7.60 -4.85 -7.21
C VAL A 18 8.37 -3.76 -6.47
N ARG A 19 9.06 -4.13 -5.40
CA ARG A 19 9.85 -3.18 -4.62
C ARG A 19 11.02 -2.59 -5.38
N ALA A 20 11.52 -3.30 -6.38
CA ALA A 20 12.62 -2.83 -7.22
C ALA A 20 12.18 -1.86 -8.30
N THR A 21 10.88 -1.68 -8.50
CA THR A 21 10.38 -0.76 -9.52
C THR A 21 10.27 0.65 -8.98
N GLU A 22 10.24 1.61 -9.90
CA GLU A 22 9.96 2.99 -9.55
C GLU A 22 8.49 3.13 -9.15
N PRO A 23 8.18 3.99 -8.17
CA PRO A 23 6.79 4.25 -7.86
C PRO A 23 6.05 4.84 -9.05
N LEU A 24 4.85 4.34 -9.31
CA LEU A 24 3.99 4.91 -10.33
C LEU A 24 3.31 6.20 -9.88
N GLN A 25 3.14 6.33 -8.57
CA GLN A 25 2.48 7.50 -8.01
C GLN A 25 3.04 7.75 -6.62
N THR A 26 3.25 9.02 -6.30
CA THR A 26 3.76 9.45 -5.01
C THR A 26 2.96 10.65 -4.55
N GLY A 27 2.67 10.71 -3.28
CA GLY A 27 1.97 11.84 -2.69
C GLY A 27 2.30 12.02 -1.23
N THR A 28 1.99 13.19 -0.69
CA THR A 28 2.18 13.50 0.71
C THR A 28 0.85 13.89 1.32
N PHE A 29 0.54 13.31 2.47
CA PHE A 29 -0.74 13.51 3.14
C PHE A 29 -0.54 13.96 4.57
N GLN A 30 -1.40 14.85 5.04
CA GLN A 30 -1.39 15.30 6.43
C GLN A 30 -2.11 14.29 7.32
N LYS A 31 -1.44 13.19 7.59
CA LYS A 31 -1.95 12.17 8.48
C LYS A 31 -0.79 11.30 8.96
N PRO A 32 -0.80 10.85 10.21
CA PRO A 32 0.23 9.94 10.71
C PRO A 32 0.25 8.66 9.89
N TYR A 33 1.45 8.17 9.59
CA TYR A 33 1.61 7.05 8.66
C TYR A 33 0.95 5.77 9.16
N GLU A 34 0.94 5.54 10.45
CA GLU A 34 0.32 4.34 11.02
C GLU A 34 -1.18 4.34 10.82
N GLN A 35 -1.83 5.50 11.03
CA GLN A 35 -3.27 5.64 10.82
C GLN A 35 -3.63 5.51 9.35
N LEU A 36 -2.86 6.15 8.50
CA LEU A 36 -3.12 6.12 7.07
C LEU A 36 -2.96 4.70 6.51
N ALA A 37 -1.91 4.01 6.93
CA ALA A 37 -1.67 2.62 6.49
C ALA A 37 -2.77 1.69 6.99
N ALA A 38 -3.19 1.81 8.24
CA ALA A 38 -4.23 0.95 8.81
C ALA A 38 -5.57 1.16 8.11
N CYS A 39 -5.96 2.41 7.88
CA CYS A 39 -7.18 2.72 7.17
C CYS A 39 -7.13 2.20 5.73
N THR A 40 -6.02 2.42 5.05
CA THR A 40 -5.86 1.96 3.67
C THR A 40 -5.97 0.45 3.57
N LYS A 41 -5.30 -0.28 4.45
CA LYS A 41 -5.37 -1.74 4.47
C LYS A 41 -6.81 -2.21 4.66
N GLN A 42 -7.50 -1.66 5.64
CA GLN A 42 -8.88 -2.06 5.93
C GLN A 42 -9.80 -1.79 4.74
N ARG A 43 -9.65 -0.64 4.10
CA ARG A 43 -10.49 -0.27 2.96
C ARG A 43 -10.20 -1.16 1.74
N ILE A 44 -8.94 -1.50 1.51
CA ILE A 44 -8.61 -2.44 0.43
C ILE A 44 -9.27 -3.79 0.70
N GLU A 45 -9.26 -4.25 1.95
CA GLU A 45 -9.85 -5.53 2.33
C GLU A 45 -11.36 -5.57 2.18
N THR A 46 -12.02 -4.43 2.35
CA THR A 46 -13.49 -4.37 2.35
C THR A 46 -14.07 -3.82 1.06
N ASP A 47 -13.25 -3.27 0.19
CA ASP A 47 -13.71 -2.72 -1.07
C ASP A 47 -13.99 -3.81 -2.10
N SER A 48 -14.78 -3.49 -3.12
CA SER A 48 -15.09 -4.41 -4.20
C SER A 48 -14.10 -4.21 -5.34
N TRP A 49 -13.48 -5.29 -5.78
CA TRP A 49 -12.51 -5.27 -6.85
C TRP A 49 -13.04 -6.03 -8.05
N ILE A 50 -12.75 -5.53 -9.25
CA ILE A 50 -13.28 -6.11 -10.47
C ILE A 50 -12.79 -7.54 -10.71
N PHE A 51 -11.59 -7.86 -10.23
CA PHE A 51 -10.99 -9.18 -10.40
C PHE A 51 -11.31 -10.15 -9.26
N GLY A 52 -11.96 -9.69 -8.20
CA GLY A 52 -12.24 -10.47 -7.01
C GLY A 52 -11.51 -9.93 -5.80
N GLN A 53 -11.62 -10.61 -4.68
CA GLN A 53 -11.07 -10.11 -3.41
C GLN A 53 -9.59 -10.48 -3.28
N PRO A 54 -8.68 -9.52 -3.17
CA PRO A 54 -7.28 -9.82 -2.94
C PRO A 54 -7.01 -10.19 -1.49
N ILE A 55 -5.89 -10.85 -1.27
CA ILE A 55 -5.33 -11.02 0.06
C ILE A 55 -4.48 -9.79 0.35
N VAL A 56 -4.77 -9.10 1.44
CA VAL A 56 -4.06 -7.87 1.79
C VAL A 56 -3.23 -8.13 3.04
N GLN A 57 -1.98 -7.74 2.98
CA GLN A 57 -1.07 -7.89 4.10
C GLN A 57 -0.32 -6.59 4.32
N SER A 58 0.17 -6.43 5.54
CA SER A 58 1.03 -5.30 5.87
C SER A 58 2.24 -5.78 6.63
N SER A 59 3.33 -5.05 6.48
CA SER A 59 4.55 -5.31 7.23
C SER A 59 5.18 -3.99 7.62
N GLN A 60 5.78 -3.97 8.80
CA GLN A 60 6.53 -2.81 9.26
C GLN A 60 8.01 -3.10 9.10
N ASP A 61 8.75 -2.13 8.59
CA ASP A 61 10.19 -2.26 8.45
C ASP A 61 10.82 -2.28 9.84
N THR A 62 11.84 -3.11 10.02
CA THR A 62 12.51 -3.25 11.32
C THR A 62 13.58 -2.17 11.55
N ASN A 63 14.03 -1.50 10.50
CA ASN A 63 15.15 -0.58 10.57
C ASN A 63 14.75 0.89 10.45
N ARG A 64 13.55 1.18 10.01
CA ARG A 64 13.08 2.54 9.79
C ARG A 64 11.57 2.60 9.92
N PRO A 65 11.01 3.80 10.21
CA PRO A 65 9.55 3.95 10.28
C PRO A 65 8.97 3.89 8.86
N LEU A 66 8.54 2.72 8.47
CA LEU A 66 7.97 2.46 7.16
C LEU A 66 7.00 1.30 7.27
N ILE A 67 5.79 1.49 6.79
CA ILE A 67 4.80 0.43 6.70
C ILE A 67 4.53 0.16 5.23
N ARG A 68 4.50 -1.12 4.88
CA ARG A 68 4.15 -1.57 3.54
C ARG A 68 2.82 -2.29 3.60
N VAL A 69 1.92 -1.91 2.69
CA VAL A 69 0.64 -2.60 2.49
C VAL A 69 0.64 -3.14 1.08
N TYR A 70 0.42 -4.42 0.92
CA TYR A 70 0.46 -5.02 -0.40
C TYR A 70 -0.71 -5.99 -0.58
N ALA A 71 -1.14 -6.10 -1.82
CA ALA A 71 -2.25 -6.96 -2.21
C ALA A 71 -1.76 -8.07 -3.11
N ILE A 72 -2.23 -9.28 -2.84
CA ILE A 72 -1.87 -10.48 -3.59
C ILE A 72 -3.15 -11.08 -4.15
N TYR A 73 -3.09 -11.45 -5.42
CA TYR A 73 -4.17 -12.18 -6.06
C TYR A 73 -3.57 -13.25 -6.96
N SER A 74 -4.04 -14.47 -6.80
CA SER A 74 -3.58 -15.60 -7.63
C SER A 74 -2.06 -15.73 -7.66
N ARG A 75 -1.42 -15.65 -6.50
CA ARG A 75 0.03 -15.80 -6.31
C ARG A 75 0.87 -14.65 -6.88
N SER A 76 0.23 -13.62 -7.39
CA SER A 76 0.95 -12.45 -7.89
C SER A 76 0.70 -11.25 -7.00
N THR A 77 1.74 -10.45 -6.81
CA THR A 77 1.58 -9.17 -6.13
C THR A 77 0.94 -8.19 -7.10
N LEU A 78 -0.22 -7.68 -6.75
CA LEU A 78 -0.92 -6.71 -7.57
C LEU A 78 -0.29 -5.32 -7.44
N PHE A 79 -0.01 -4.93 -6.22
CA PHE A 79 0.61 -3.64 -5.93
C PHE A 79 1.15 -3.63 -4.50
N GLU A 80 2.00 -2.66 -4.24
CA GLU A 80 2.45 -2.36 -2.89
C GLU A 80 2.40 -0.85 -2.68
N VAL A 81 1.90 -0.46 -1.52
CA VAL A 81 1.88 0.95 -1.09
C VAL A 81 2.78 1.07 0.13
N THR A 82 3.68 2.02 0.10
CA THR A 82 4.55 2.31 1.24
C THR A 82 4.14 3.61 1.89
N PHE A 83 4.17 3.63 3.22
CA PHE A 83 3.81 4.77 4.05
C PHE A 83 5.00 5.11 4.92
N GLN A 84 5.56 6.28 4.72
CA GLN A 84 6.75 6.71 5.43
C GLN A 84 6.53 8.11 6.00
N PRO A 85 6.79 8.32 7.30
CA PRO A 85 6.64 9.65 7.88
C PRO A 85 7.70 10.59 7.31
N THR A 86 7.28 11.79 6.93
CA THR A 86 8.18 12.85 6.46
C THR A 86 8.44 13.84 7.56
N HIS A 87 7.39 14.24 8.23
CA HIS A 87 7.40 15.09 9.42
C HIS A 87 6.35 14.54 10.37
N SER A 88 6.31 15.06 11.60
CA SER A 88 5.25 14.66 12.52
C SER A 88 3.89 14.93 11.89
N ALA A 89 3.04 13.97 11.75
CA ALA A 89 1.71 14.03 11.15
C ALA A 89 1.68 14.13 9.62
N MET A 90 2.83 14.03 8.95
CA MET A 90 2.89 14.00 7.48
C MET A 90 3.42 12.65 7.02
N THR A 91 2.85 12.13 5.96
CA THR A 91 3.22 10.83 5.41
C THR A 91 3.45 10.93 3.91
N THR A 92 4.58 10.42 3.45
CA THR A 92 4.83 10.21 2.03
C THR A 92 4.36 8.81 1.66
N VAL A 93 3.55 8.73 0.62
CA VAL A 93 2.96 7.48 0.14
C VAL A 93 3.47 7.23 -1.26
N GLU A 94 3.92 6.00 -1.50
CA GLU A 94 4.36 5.57 -2.81
C GLU A 94 3.59 4.32 -3.23
N TYR A 95 3.04 4.35 -4.44
CA TYR A 95 2.32 3.23 -5.02
C TYR A 95 3.19 2.58 -6.10
N ARG A 96 3.42 1.28 -5.96
CA ARG A 96 4.11 0.48 -6.96
C ARG A 96 3.19 -0.61 -7.47
N ARG A 97 3.08 -0.69 -8.78
CA ARG A 97 2.24 -1.71 -9.40
C ARG A 97 3.05 -2.96 -9.68
N GLY A 98 2.47 -4.10 -9.35
CA GLY A 98 3.01 -5.38 -9.74
C GLY A 98 2.33 -5.90 -10.99
N TYR A 99 1.52 -6.94 -10.81
CA TYR A 99 0.74 -7.48 -11.91
C TYR A 99 -0.23 -6.42 -12.44
N ASP A 100 -0.40 -6.40 -13.75
CA ASP A 100 -1.22 -5.39 -14.40
C ASP A 100 -2.71 -5.65 -14.16
N GLY A 101 -3.20 -5.14 -13.06
CA GLY A 101 -4.62 -5.17 -12.75
C GLY A 101 -5.26 -3.85 -13.19
N HIS A 102 -6.17 -3.90 -14.11
CA HIS A 102 -6.85 -2.72 -14.62
C HIS A 102 -7.53 -1.96 -13.49
N GLY A 103 -7.20 -0.69 -13.37
CA GLY A 103 -7.85 0.20 -12.43
C GLY A 103 -7.36 0.09 -10.99
N THR A 104 -6.45 -0.82 -10.68
CA THR A 104 -5.98 -0.96 -9.29
C THR A 104 -5.30 0.29 -8.77
N GLN A 105 -4.57 1.00 -9.61
CA GLN A 105 -3.88 2.22 -9.20
C GLN A 105 -4.87 3.31 -8.81
N ASP A 106 -5.83 3.58 -9.66
CA ASP A 106 -6.81 4.64 -9.41
C ASP A 106 -7.68 4.33 -8.19
N GLN A 107 -8.13 3.09 -8.10
CA GLN A 107 -8.95 2.67 -6.97
C GLN A 107 -8.17 2.73 -5.66
N THR A 108 -6.94 2.24 -5.66
CA THR A 108 -6.09 2.27 -4.48
C THR A 108 -5.77 3.71 -4.06
N TRP A 109 -5.46 4.57 -5.03
CA TRP A 109 -5.15 5.96 -4.72
C TRP A 109 -6.37 6.69 -4.16
N ALA A 110 -7.55 6.41 -4.70
CA ALA A 110 -8.79 6.97 -4.16
C ALA A 110 -9.03 6.53 -2.71
N ILE A 111 -8.69 5.29 -2.38
CA ILE A 111 -8.76 4.79 -1.01
C ILE A 111 -7.82 5.56 -0.11
N ILE A 112 -6.58 5.78 -0.55
CA ILE A 112 -5.59 6.53 0.24
C ILE A 112 -6.08 7.95 0.49
N GLU A 113 -6.58 8.61 -0.54
CA GLU A 113 -7.14 9.95 -0.40
C GLU A 113 -8.32 9.98 0.56
N TYR A 114 -9.21 9.01 0.45
CA TYR A 114 -10.31 8.89 1.39
C TYR A 114 -9.81 8.76 2.83
N CYS A 115 -8.85 7.87 3.05
CA CYS A 115 -8.28 7.64 4.38
C CYS A 115 -7.57 8.87 4.92
N SER A 116 -6.96 9.67 4.05
CA SER A 116 -6.28 10.88 4.48
C SER A 116 -7.24 11.95 5.00
N ARG A 117 -8.50 11.88 4.59
CA ARG A 117 -9.53 12.82 5.02
C ARG A 117 -10.31 12.36 6.24
N GLN A 118 -10.10 11.13 6.69
CA GLN A 118 -10.83 10.61 7.83
C GLN A 118 -10.28 11.17 9.14
N ALA A 119 -11.16 11.42 10.08
CA ALA A 119 -10.75 11.80 11.41
C ALA A 119 -10.01 10.64 12.07
N ALA A 120 -9.03 10.97 12.90
CA ALA A 120 -8.36 9.96 13.70
C ALA A 120 -9.36 9.24 14.58
N PRO A 121 -9.26 7.90 14.72
CA PRO A 121 -10.15 7.19 15.63
C PRO A 121 -9.96 7.73 17.05
N PRO A 122 -11.05 7.80 17.86
CA PRO A 122 -10.92 8.28 19.22
C PRO A 122 -9.99 7.37 20.01
N THR A 123 -9.15 7.99 20.83
CA THR A 123 -8.28 7.25 21.72
C THR A 123 -9.15 6.47 22.72
N PRO A 124 -8.90 5.18 22.93
CA PRO A 124 -9.66 4.42 23.91
C PRO A 124 -9.65 5.12 25.27
N GLY A 125 -10.83 5.41 25.79
CA GLY A 125 -10.98 6.07 27.06
C GLY A 125 -10.93 7.59 27.04
N ALA A 126 -10.50 8.21 25.94
CA ALA A 126 -10.35 9.67 25.88
C ALA A 126 -11.69 10.39 25.87
N ASP A 127 -12.75 9.72 25.49
CA ASP A 127 -14.06 10.34 25.33
C ASP A 127 -15.09 9.84 26.35
N ARG A 128 -14.63 9.39 27.48
CA ARG A 128 -15.53 8.95 28.52
C ARG A 128 -15.83 10.08 29.49
N ARG A 129 -16.69 10.93 29.06
CA ARG A 129 -17.18 11.95 29.95
C ARG A 129 -18.46 11.46 30.65
N PRO A 130 -18.57 11.74 31.93
CA PRO A 130 -19.84 11.48 32.59
C PRO A 130 -20.95 12.35 32.03
#